data_0e6d024a563d66b78081ad75a6264193
#
_entry.id   0e6d024a563d66b78081ad75a6264193
#
_cell.length_a   1.000
_cell.length_b   1.000
_cell.length_c   1.000
_cell.angle_alpha   90.00
_cell.angle_beta   90.00
_cell.angle_gamma   90.00
#
_symmetry.space_group_name_H-M   'P 1'
#
loop_
_entity.id
_entity.type
_entity.pdbx_description
1 polymer ?
#
loop_
_entity_poly.entity_id
_entity_poly.type
_entity_poly.pdbx_seq_one_letter_code
_entity_poly.pdbx_strand_id
1 'polypeptide(L)'
;MSDRKYSAAKIAPRIDAFLRAVTKSAGFRLSFEVADAQSPHPEFENPEVVVRFSGPDVELVLNNRAELLLALEHLTMEMLGMPPEDHTRLCFDANDYRLLRMEELRLSAAAAADKVRHTAVPFTFNPMTSRERRIVHLALRDESGVRSESTGVGSHRQVVVYPEGAPSESQPAPLGPAGPQYSTRRRRR
;
A
#
# COMPACT_ATOMS: atom_id res chain seq x y z
N MET A 1 16.06 19.11 -15.29
CA MET A 1 16.04 17.65 -15.56
C MET A 1 16.03 16.99 -14.20
N SER A 2 14.94 16.31 -13.84
CA SER A 2 14.85 15.60 -12.54
C SER A 2 15.90 14.51 -12.52
N ASP A 3 16.71 14.48 -11.48
CA ASP A 3 17.78 13.48 -11.30
C ASP A 3 17.14 12.13 -10.95
N ARG A 4 16.74 11.37 -12.01
CA ARG A 4 16.15 10.04 -11.86
C ARG A 4 17.21 9.06 -11.39
N LYS A 5 17.01 8.45 -10.24
CA LYS A 5 17.89 7.41 -9.71
C LYS A 5 17.81 6.12 -10.55
N TYR A 6 16.61 5.78 -11.02
CA TYR A 6 16.32 4.64 -11.88
C TYR A 6 15.83 5.08 -13.26
N SER A 7 16.18 4.32 -14.29
CA SER A 7 15.65 4.50 -15.65
C SER A 7 15.43 3.15 -16.30
N ALA A 8 14.47 3.06 -17.21
CA ALA A 8 14.21 1.84 -17.96
C ALA A 8 15.47 1.33 -18.64
N ALA A 9 16.25 2.21 -19.28
CA ALA A 9 17.49 1.84 -19.96
C ALA A 9 18.49 1.08 -19.07
N LYS A 10 18.54 1.41 -17.77
CA LYS A 10 19.49 0.79 -16.82
C LYS A 10 19.01 -0.54 -16.27
N ILE A 11 17.71 -0.65 -15.96
CA ILE A 11 17.19 -1.80 -15.20
C ILE A 11 16.35 -2.77 -16.02
N ALA A 12 15.84 -2.37 -17.20
CA ALA A 12 15.01 -3.22 -18.05
C ALA A 12 15.67 -4.58 -18.42
N PRO A 13 16.96 -4.68 -18.74
CA PRO A 13 17.54 -5.99 -19.08
C PRO A 13 17.47 -7.00 -17.92
N ARG A 14 17.64 -6.53 -16.67
CA ARG A 14 17.55 -7.38 -15.48
C ARG A 14 16.11 -7.78 -15.18
N ILE A 15 15.17 -6.83 -15.31
CA ILE A 15 13.74 -7.07 -15.15
C ILE A 15 13.26 -8.08 -16.19
N ASP A 16 13.64 -7.89 -17.48
CA ASP A 16 13.24 -8.76 -18.58
C ASP A 16 13.71 -10.20 -18.34
N ALA A 17 14.97 -10.40 -18.02
CA ALA A 17 15.53 -11.72 -17.74
C ALA A 17 14.79 -12.42 -16.58
N PHE A 18 14.53 -11.71 -15.48
CA PHE A 18 13.84 -12.23 -14.32
C PHE A 18 12.38 -12.58 -14.63
N LEU A 19 11.61 -11.64 -15.18
CA LEU A 19 10.20 -11.86 -15.45
C LEU A 19 9.95 -12.94 -16.51
N ARG A 20 10.78 -13.03 -17.57
CA ARG A 20 10.69 -14.13 -18.54
C ARG A 20 10.93 -15.48 -17.90
N ALA A 21 11.90 -15.59 -17.00
CA ALA A 21 12.16 -16.84 -16.29
C ALA A 21 10.96 -17.23 -15.40
N VAL A 22 10.41 -16.29 -14.65
CA VAL A 22 9.26 -16.53 -13.75
C VAL A 22 8.00 -16.88 -14.54
N THR A 23 7.62 -16.07 -15.53
CA THR A 23 6.38 -16.27 -16.31
C THR A 23 6.43 -17.57 -17.10
N LYS A 24 7.61 -17.91 -17.70
CA LYS A 24 7.83 -19.18 -18.39
C LYS A 24 7.71 -20.38 -17.44
N SER A 25 8.33 -20.31 -16.27
CA SER A 25 8.28 -21.40 -15.28
C SER A 25 6.89 -21.61 -14.71
N ALA A 26 6.12 -20.54 -14.55
CA ALA A 26 4.72 -20.60 -14.10
C ALA A 26 3.73 -20.97 -15.22
N GLY A 27 4.18 -21.02 -16.48
CA GLY A 27 3.32 -21.30 -17.62
C GLY A 27 2.37 -20.17 -18.01
N PHE A 28 2.63 -18.93 -17.59
CA PHE A 28 1.81 -17.76 -17.91
C PHE A 28 2.09 -17.26 -19.33
N ARG A 29 1.02 -16.97 -20.07
CA ARG A 29 1.06 -16.32 -21.38
C ARG A 29 0.95 -14.81 -21.22
N LEU A 30 1.99 -14.21 -20.64
CA LEU A 30 2.09 -12.79 -20.37
C LEU A 30 3.17 -12.15 -21.24
N SER A 31 2.91 -10.95 -21.70
CA SER A 31 3.87 -10.01 -22.25
C SER A 31 4.02 -8.83 -21.29
N PHE A 32 5.17 -8.20 -21.33
CA PHE A 32 5.39 -6.99 -20.52
C PHE A 32 6.35 -6.04 -21.23
N GLU A 33 6.19 -4.77 -20.91
CA GLU A 33 7.03 -3.68 -21.39
C GLU A 33 7.59 -2.91 -20.18
N VAL A 34 8.87 -2.58 -20.22
CA VAL A 34 9.53 -1.75 -19.20
C VAL A 34 9.79 -0.38 -19.80
N ALA A 35 9.22 0.66 -19.22
CA ALA A 35 9.33 2.03 -19.70
C ALA A 35 9.61 3.02 -18.56
N ASP A 36 10.16 4.18 -18.92
CA ASP A 36 10.21 5.31 -17.99
C ASP A 36 8.79 5.80 -17.71
N ALA A 37 8.46 5.94 -16.42
CA ALA A 37 7.12 6.28 -16.01
C ALA A 37 6.84 7.78 -16.15
N GLN A 38 5.58 8.09 -16.45
CA GLN A 38 4.97 9.41 -16.35
C GLN A 38 3.65 9.24 -15.59
N SER A 39 3.56 9.80 -14.40
CA SER A 39 2.33 9.71 -13.61
C SER A 39 1.38 10.85 -13.97
N PRO A 40 0.10 10.58 -14.22
CA PRO A 40 -0.91 11.63 -14.36
C PRO A 40 -1.21 12.34 -13.02
N HIS A 41 -0.91 11.68 -11.90
CA HIS A 41 -1.16 12.17 -10.55
C HIS A 41 0.10 12.03 -9.66
N PRO A 42 1.15 12.84 -9.94
CA PRO A 42 2.44 12.72 -9.24
C PRO A 42 2.36 13.03 -7.73
N GLU A 43 1.31 13.70 -7.28
CA GLU A 43 1.03 13.98 -5.88
C GLU A 43 0.68 12.70 -5.08
N PHE A 44 0.07 11.71 -5.73
CA PHE A 44 -0.27 10.42 -5.13
C PHE A 44 0.82 9.37 -5.35
N GLU A 45 1.20 9.16 -6.60
CA GLU A 45 2.25 8.21 -7.00
C GLU A 45 3.12 8.82 -8.10
N ASN A 46 4.44 8.79 -7.93
CA ASN A 46 5.39 9.29 -8.91
C ASN A 46 6.54 8.29 -9.12
N PRO A 47 6.26 7.12 -9.73
CA PRO A 47 7.29 6.15 -10.08
C PRO A 47 8.23 6.71 -11.15
N GLU A 48 9.47 6.23 -11.17
CA GLU A 48 10.45 6.54 -12.22
C GLU A 48 10.38 5.54 -13.37
N VAL A 49 10.07 4.27 -13.06
CA VAL A 49 9.95 3.17 -14.02
C VAL A 49 8.64 2.42 -13.83
N VAL A 50 8.00 2.05 -14.92
CA VAL A 50 6.80 1.23 -14.95
C VAL A 50 7.02 -0.04 -15.77
N VAL A 51 6.49 -1.16 -15.26
CA VAL A 51 6.39 -2.43 -16.00
C VAL A 51 4.92 -2.69 -16.28
N ARG A 52 4.52 -2.65 -17.55
CA ARG A 52 3.13 -2.89 -17.98
C ARG A 52 2.97 -4.31 -18.49
N PHE A 53 2.04 -5.04 -17.88
CA PHE A 53 1.68 -6.38 -18.29
C PHE A 53 0.49 -6.38 -19.26
N SER A 54 0.54 -7.31 -20.21
CA SER A 54 -0.51 -7.59 -21.18
C SER A 54 -0.52 -9.08 -21.54
N GLY A 55 -1.49 -9.52 -22.32
CA GLY A 55 -1.55 -10.88 -22.81
C GLY A 55 -2.80 -11.64 -22.34
N PRO A 56 -2.97 -12.91 -22.81
CA PRO A 56 -4.17 -13.69 -22.53
C PRO A 56 -4.42 -13.96 -21.05
N ASP A 57 -3.36 -14.05 -20.24
CA ASP A 57 -3.46 -14.40 -18.83
C ASP A 57 -3.34 -13.16 -17.90
N VAL A 58 -3.49 -11.94 -18.45
CA VAL A 58 -3.35 -10.69 -17.69
C VAL A 58 -4.35 -10.59 -16.53
N GLU A 59 -5.57 -11.12 -16.70
CA GLU A 59 -6.58 -11.13 -15.64
C GLU A 59 -6.15 -11.95 -14.42
N LEU A 60 -5.30 -12.98 -14.62
CA LEU A 60 -4.79 -13.77 -13.49
C LEU A 60 -3.89 -12.95 -12.58
N VAL A 61 -3.13 -11.99 -13.12
CA VAL A 61 -2.28 -11.13 -12.30
C VAL A 61 -3.06 -10.05 -11.58
N LEU A 62 -4.28 -9.75 -12.05
CA LEU A 62 -5.18 -8.77 -11.43
C LEU A 62 -6.15 -9.38 -10.41
N ASN A 63 -6.27 -10.72 -10.35
CA ASN A 63 -7.12 -11.38 -9.37
C ASN A 63 -6.71 -11.04 -7.93
N ASN A 64 -7.68 -11.17 -6.99
CA ASN A 64 -7.46 -10.92 -5.56
C ASN A 64 -6.82 -9.52 -5.27
N ARG A 65 -7.34 -8.47 -5.89
CA ARG A 65 -6.79 -7.11 -5.78
C ARG A 65 -5.35 -7.02 -6.28
N ALA A 66 -5.07 -7.66 -7.40
CA ALA A 66 -3.76 -7.71 -8.04
C ALA A 66 -2.63 -8.30 -7.16
N GLU A 67 -2.95 -9.27 -6.30
CA GLU A 67 -1.98 -9.87 -5.36
C GLU A 67 -0.75 -10.42 -6.10
N LEU A 68 -0.95 -11.11 -7.22
CA LEU A 68 0.16 -11.63 -8.02
C LEU A 68 0.99 -10.51 -8.66
N LEU A 69 0.35 -9.46 -9.18
CA LEU A 69 1.03 -8.29 -9.73
C LEU A 69 1.94 -7.64 -8.68
N LEU A 70 1.40 -7.44 -7.47
CA LEU A 70 2.13 -6.84 -6.35
C LEU A 70 3.26 -7.76 -5.85
N ALA A 71 3.06 -9.07 -5.85
CA ALA A 71 4.10 -10.04 -5.49
C ALA A 71 5.26 -10.01 -6.51
N LEU A 72 4.96 -9.98 -7.82
CA LEU A 72 5.97 -9.87 -8.87
C LEU A 72 6.73 -8.53 -8.77
N GLU A 73 6.04 -7.44 -8.47
CA GLU A 73 6.67 -6.14 -8.22
C GLU A 73 7.66 -6.23 -7.07
N HIS A 74 7.23 -6.76 -5.92
CA HIS A 74 8.08 -6.87 -4.73
C HIS A 74 9.31 -7.75 -4.99
N LEU A 75 9.12 -8.93 -5.59
CA LEU A 75 10.23 -9.83 -5.93
C LEU A 75 11.21 -9.19 -6.93
N THR A 76 10.71 -8.36 -7.84
CA THR A 76 11.57 -7.63 -8.78
C THR A 76 12.39 -6.55 -8.06
N MET A 77 11.81 -5.83 -7.10
CA MET A 77 12.54 -4.87 -6.27
C MET A 77 13.66 -5.54 -5.47
N GLU A 78 13.36 -6.70 -4.85
CA GLU A 78 14.35 -7.51 -4.13
C GLU A 78 15.47 -8.01 -5.06
N MET A 79 15.13 -8.55 -6.23
CA MET A 79 16.10 -9.01 -7.24
C MET A 79 17.01 -7.86 -7.73
N LEU A 80 16.46 -6.65 -7.81
CA LEU A 80 17.24 -5.46 -8.18
C LEU A 80 18.11 -4.95 -7.01
N GLY A 81 17.85 -5.36 -5.77
CA GLY A 81 18.48 -4.86 -4.56
C GLY A 81 18.06 -3.43 -4.24
N MET A 82 16.81 -3.07 -4.52
CA MET A 82 16.29 -1.74 -4.23
C MET A 82 16.06 -1.57 -2.73
N PRO A 83 16.60 -0.51 -2.11
CA PRO A 83 16.32 -0.23 -0.71
C PRO A 83 14.83 0.15 -0.51
N PRO A 84 14.24 -0.13 0.67
CA PRO A 84 12.81 0.09 0.92
C PRO A 84 12.30 1.50 0.63
N GLU A 85 13.12 2.52 0.82
CA GLU A 85 12.80 3.93 0.52
C GLU A 85 12.62 4.19 -0.99
N ASP A 86 13.19 3.35 -1.86
CA ASP A 86 13.09 3.48 -3.30
C ASP A 86 11.96 2.62 -3.91
N HIS A 87 11.28 1.78 -3.14
CA HIS A 87 10.25 0.88 -3.65
C HIS A 87 9.08 1.62 -4.34
N THR A 88 8.89 2.90 -4.05
CA THR A 88 7.90 3.74 -4.74
C THR A 88 8.32 4.18 -6.13
N ARG A 89 9.60 4.03 -6.50
CA ARG A 89 10.16 4.45 -7.80
C ARG A 89 9.96 3.44 -8.91
N LEU A 90 9.64 2.19 -8.58
CA LEU A 90 9.24 1.15 -9.53
C LEU A 90 7.78 0.80 -9.30
N CYS A 91 7.01 0.66 -10.37
CA CYS A 91 5.65 0.14 -10.27
C CYS A 91 5.35 -0.87 -11.39
N PHE A 92 4.48 -1.83 -11.07
CA PHE A 92 3.90 -2.75 -12.00
C PHE A 92 2.45 -2.39 -12.25
N ASP A 93 2.01 -2.46 -13.50
CA ASP A 93 0.64 -2.16 -13.88
C ASP A 93 0.13 -3.13 -14.94
N ALA A 94 -1.18 -3.30 -14.99
CA ALA A 94 -1.88 -4.06 -16.01
C ALA A 94 -3.29 -3.48 -16.17
N ASN A 95 -3.74 -3.23 -17.40
CA ASN A 95 -5.07 -2.71 -17.70
C ASN A 95 -5.44 -1.46 -16.88
N ASP A 96 -4.48 -0.55 -16.68
CA ASP A 96 -4.65 0.70 -15.89
C ASP A 96 -5.17 0.45 -14.45
N TYR A 97 -4.90 -0.74 -13.89
CA TYR A 97 -5.36 -1.15 -12.56
C TYR A 97 -4.99 -0.10 -11.49
N ARG A 98 -3.77 0.45 -11.54
CA ARG A 98 -3.33 1.42 -10.54
C ARG A 98 -4.10 2.72 -10.60
N LEU A 99 -4.36 3.23 -11.81
CA LEU A 99 -5.14 4.46 -11.99
C LEU A 99 -6.57 4.25 -11.49
N LEU A 100 -7.21 3.16 -11.91
CA LEU A 100 -8.58 2.83 -11.48
C LEU A 100 -8.67 2.62 -9.97
N ARG A 101 -7.68 1.94 -9.39
CA ARG A 101 -7.65 1.70 -7.95
C ARG A 101 -7.40 2.97 -7.14
N MET A 102 -6.57 3.86 -7.63
CA MET A 102 -6.35 5.18 -7.01
C MET A 102 -7.64 6.00 -7.00
N GLU A 103 -8.37 6.07 -8.11
CA GLU A 103 -9.63 6.79 -8.19
C GLU A 103 -10.72 6.17 -7.30
N GLU A 104 -10.80 4.84 -7.23
CA GLU A 104 -11.69 4.13 -6.30
C GLU A 104 -11.39 4.51 -4.85
N LEU A 105 -10.12 4.52 -4.46
CA LEU A 105 -9.70 4.89 -3.10
C LEU A 105 -10.00 6.36 -2.78
N ARG A 106 -9.80 7.28 -3.74
CA ARG A 106 -10.14 8.70 -3.57
C ARG A 106 -11.63 8.90 -3.35
N LEU A 107 -12.46 8.29 -4.19
CA LEU A 107 -13.93 8.37 -4.04
C LEU A 107 -14.40 7.73 -2.73
N SER A 108 -13.83 6.58 -2.37
CA SER A 108 -14.12 5.91 -1.10
C SER A 108 -13.71 6.76 0.11
N ALA A 109 -12.58 7.47 0.03
CA ALA A 109 -12.12 8.37 1.08
C ALA A 109 -13.08 9.54 1.27
N ALA A 110 -13.51 10.18 0.19
CA ALA A 110 -14.49 11.27 0.25
C ALA A 110 -15.83 10.80 0.86
N ALA A 111 -16.34 9.64 0.41
CA ALA A 111 -17.57 9.06 0.96
C ALA A 111 -17.43 8.69 2.45
N ALA A 112 -16.26 8.18 2.87
CA ALA A 112 -15.98 7.90 4.28
C ALA A 112 -15.94 9.17 5.12
N ALA A 113 -15.32 10.25 4.62
CA ALA A 113 -15.30 11.56 5.30
C ALA A 113 -16.71 12.10 5.49
N ASP A 114 -17.53 12.07 4.45
CA ASP A 114 -18.94 12.49 4.53
C ASP A 114 -19.72 11.68 5.57
N LYS A 115 -19.57 10.36 5.54
CA LYS A 115 -20.23 9.48 6.51
C LYS A 115 -19.81 9.80 7.94
N VAL A 116 -18.50 9.96 8.19
CA VAL A 116 -17.97 10.27 9.53
C VAL A 116 -18.45 11.63 10.01
N ARG A 117 -18.50 12.66 9.15
CA ARG A 117 -19.04 13.99 9.46
C ARG A 117 -20.50 13.93 9.91
N HIS A 118 -21.32 13.14 9.20
CA HIS A 118 -22.75 13.05 9.50
C HIS A 118 -23.09 12.20 10.72
N THR A 119 -22.33 11.12 10.95
CA THR A 119 -22.66 10.13 11.98
C THR A 119 -21.85 10.28 13.26
N ALA A 120 -20.74 11.02 13.23
CA ALA A 120 -19.71 11.08 14.28
C ALA A 120 -19.13 9.69 14.67
N VAL A 121 -19.34 8.66 13.84
CA VAL A 121 -18.84 7.30 14.07
C VAL A 121 -17.61 7.05 13.18
N PRO A 122 -16.50 6.55 13.74
CA PRO A 122 -15.32 6.20 12.95
C PRO A 122 -15.65 5.22 11.81
N PHE A 123 -14.98 5.40 10.66
CA PHE A 123 -15.08 4.50 9.52
C PHE A 123 -13.75 3.77 9.29
N THR A 124 -13.82 2.44 9.23
CA THR A 124 -12.64 1.59 9.02
C THR A 124 -12.63 1.03 7.61
N PHE A 125 -11.55 1.27 6.89
CA PHE A 125 -11.29 0.63 5.60
C PHE A 125 -10.84 -0.82 5.78
N ASN A 126 -11.00 -1.63 4.72
CA ASN A 126 -10.38 -2.94 4.67
C ASN A 126 -8.84 -2.82 4.69
N PRO A 127 -8.12 -3.86 5.15
CA PRO A 127 -6.67 -3.91 5.04
C PRO A 127 -6.18 -3.64 3.62
N MET A 128 -5.11 -2.85 3.51
CA MET A 128 -4.57 -2.40 2.23
C MET A 128 -3.07 -2.14 2.31
N THR A 129 -2.40 -2.07 1.15
CA THR A 129 -0.96 -1.83 1.05
C THR A 129 -0.55 -0.46 1.60
N SER A 130 0.74 -0.27 1.88
CA SER A 130 1.27 1.02 2.34
C SER A 130 1.05 2.14 1.32
N ARG A 131 1.12 1.81 0.04
CA ARG A 131 0.88 2.71 -1.08
C ARG A 131 -0.59 3.16 -1.11
N GLU A 132 -1.53 2.23 -1.01
CA GLU A 132 -2.97 2.52 -0.95
C GLU A 132 -3.34 3.36 0.28
N ARG A 133 -2.77 3.03 1.46
CA ARG A 133 -3.00 3.82 2.68
C ARG A 133 -2.53 5.26 2.51
N ARG A 134 -1.39 5.48 1.83
CA ARG A 134 -0.92 6.82 1.50
C ARG A 134 -1.91 7.58 0.62
N ILE A 135 -2.50 6.94 -0.40
CA ILE A 135 -3.52 7.56 -1.26
C ILE A 135 -4.71 8.03 -0.42
N VAL A 136 -5.23 7.18 0.46
CA VAL A 136 -6.36 7.54 1.34
C VAL A 136 -6.00 8.70 2.27
N HIS A 137 -4.81 8.69 2.90
CA HIS A 137 -4.35 9.80 3.75
C HIS A 137 -4.21 11.11 2.97
N LEU A 138 -3.67 11.06 1.75
CA LEU A 138 -3.54 12.23 0.90
C LEU A 138 -4.89 12.78 0.44
N ALA A 139 -5.83 11.90 0.10
CA ALA A 139 -7.19 12.29 -0.28
C ALA A 139 -7.96 12.95 0.88
N LEU A 140 -7.65 12.56 2.12
CA LEU A 140 -8.30 13.09 3.33
C LEU A 140 -7.56 14.28 3.95
N ARG A 141 -6.40 14.67 3.42
CA ARG A 141 -5.55 15.72 4.02
C ARG A 141 -6.26 17.05 4.18
N ASP A 142 -7.01 17.44 3.15
CA ASP A 142 -7.65 18.75 3.06
C ASP A 142 -9.15 18.68 3.41
N GLU A 143 -9.63 17.52 3.87
CA GLU A 143 -11.00 17.29 4.31
C GLU A 143 -11.20 17.77 5.76
N SER A 144 -12.00 18.84 5.94
CA SER A 144 -12.32 19.37 7.27
C SER A 144 -13.23 18.42 8.07
N GLY A 145 -13.12 18.48 9.40
CA GLY A 145 -13.99 17.74 10.32
C GLY A 145 -13.66 16.25 10.47
N VAL A 146 -12.61 15.76 9.81
CA VAL A 146 -12.15 14.38 9.92
C VAL A 146 -10.63 14.31 9.99
N ARG A 147 -10.11 13.21 10.53
CA ARG A 147 -8.71 12.83 10.51
C ARG A 147 -8.55 11.35 10.20
N SER A 148 -7.43 10.95 9.66
CA SER A 148 -7.16 9.56 9.29
C SER A 148 -5.93 9.01 9.99
N GLU A 149 -6.01 7.76 10.44
CA GLU A 149 -4.90 7.03 11.07
C GLU A 149 -4.74 5.65 10.43
N SER A 150 -3.47 5.18 10.35
CA SER A 150 -3.18 3.80 9.97
C SER A 150 -3.05 2.92 11.20
N THR A 151 -3.92 1.92 11.33
CA THR A 151 -3.97 0.97 12.45
C THR A 151 -3.67 -0.45 11.99
N GLY A 152 -3.33 -1.35 12.93
CA GLY A 152 -3.01 -2.75 12.64
C GLY A 152 -1.54 -2.99 12.28
N VAL A 153 -1.19 -4.27 12.03
CA VAL A 153 0.19 -4.73 11.78
C VAL A 153 0.23 -5.61 10.54
N GLY A 154 1.32 -5.51 9.77
CA GLY A 154 1.57 -6.36 8.59
C GLY A 154 0.45 -6.27 7.55
N SER A 155 -0.04 -7.42 7.08
CA SER A 155 -1.10 -7.54 6.08
C SER A 155 -2.49 -7.08 6.58
N HIS A 156 -2.68 -6.93 7.89
CA HIS A 156 -3.93 -6.46 8.49
C HIS A 156 -3.94 -4.95 8.73
N ARG A 157 -2.94 -4.24 8.21
CA ARG A 157 -2.85 -2.80 8.39
C ARG A 157 -3.83 -2.07 7.48
N GLN A 158 -4.62 -1.16 8.08
CA GLN A 158 -5.76 -0.47 7.46
C GLN A 158 -5.78 1.02 7.83
N VAL A 159 -6.63 1.80 7.18
CA VAL A 159 -6.89 3.20 7.53
C VAL A 159 -8.22 3.28 8.28
N VAL A 160 -8.24 4.07 9.34
CA VAL A 160 -9.46 4.46 10.05
C VAL A 160 -9.62 5.97 9.93
N VAL A 161 -10.83 6.41 9.57
CA VAL A 161 -11.22 7.82 9.53
C VAL A 161 -12.02 8.13 10.79
N TYR A 162 -11.57 9.10 11.54
CA TYR A 162 -12.19 9.55 12.80
C TYR A 162 -12.80 10.93 12.62
N PRO A 163 -13.81 11.29 13.41
CA PRO A 163 -14.21 12.68 13.58
C PRO A 163 -13.04 13.51 14.11
N GLU A 164 -12.92 14.75 13.69
CA GLU A 164 -11.93 15.67 14.25
C GLU A 164 -12.15 15.83 15.77
N GLY A 165 -11.07 15.74 16.58
CA GLY A 165 -11.15 15.80 18.05
C GLY A 165 -11.53 14.50 18.76
N ALA A 166 -11.89 13.41 18.04
CA ALA A 166 -12.10 12.11 18.66
C ALA A 166 -10.77 11.54 19.21
N PRO A 167 -10.78 10.78 20.34
CA PRO A 167 -9.57 10.14 20.85
C PRO A 167 -9.01 9.13 19.86
N SER A 168 -7.68 9.00 19.82
CA SER A 168 -7.00 7.99 19.00
C SER A 168 -7.04 6.63 19.68
N GLU A 169 -7.50 5.58 18.99
CA GLU A 169 -7.41 4.21 19.50
C GLU A 169 -5.97 3.65 19.51
N SER A 170 -5.02 4.36 18.91
CA SER A 170 -3.61 3.95 18.87
C SER A 170 -2.83 4.29 20.13
N GLN A 171 -3.42 4.96 21.13
CA GLN A 171 -2.82 5.06 22.46
C GLN A 171 -3.10 3.75 23.20
N PRO A 172 -2.06 2.99 23.64
CA PRO A 172 -2.29 1.91 24.59
C PRO A 172 -2.99 2.51 25.83
N ALA A 173 -4.10 1.88 26.25
CA ALA A 173 -4.77 2.29 27.48
C ALA A 173 -3.71 2.41 28.59
N PRO A 174 -3.71 3.49 29.41
CA PRO A 174 -2.81 3.61 30.53
C PRO A 174 -2.99 2.36 31.38
N LEU A 175 -1.89 1.62 31.62
CA LEU A 175 -1.88 0.46 32.50
C LEU A 175 -2.51 0.92 33.81
N GLY A 176 -3.70 0.42 34.11
CA GLY A 176 -4.39 0.67 35.37
C GLY A 176 -3.46 0.36 36.54
N PRO A 177 -3.65 0.95 37.71
CA PRO A 177 -2.75 0.80 38.84
C PRO A 177 -2.56 -0.69 39.12
N ALA A 178 -1.28 -1.09 39.24
CA ALA A 178 -0.87 -2.47 39.51
C ALA A 178 -1.67 -3.02 40.69
N GLY A 179 -2.42 -4.10 40.45
CA GLY A 179 -3.18 -4.79 41.48
C GLY A 179 -2.29 -5.23 42.65
N PRO A 180 -2.84 -5.49 43.83
CA PRO A 180 -2.09 -5.70 45.06
C PRO A 180 -1.10 -6.85 44.93
N GLN A 181 0.15 -6.57 45.24
CA GLN A 181 1.20 -7.57 45.34
C GLN A 181 0.89 -8.53 46.49
N TYR A 182 0.54 -9.75 46.19
CA TYR A 182 0.45 -10.80 47.19
C TYR A 182 1.84 -11.10 47.73
N SER A 183 2.16 -10.62 48.96
CA SER A 183 3.35 -10.99 49.70
C SER A 183 3.20 -12.44 50.19
N THR A 184 3.95 -13.35 49.60
CA THR A 184 4.10 -14.71 50.12
C THR A 184 4.95 -14.68 51.40
N ARG A 185 4.29 -14.64 52.55
CA ARG A 185 4.93 -14.90 53.85
C ARG A 185 5.43 -16.34 53.86
N ARG A 186 6.74 -16.49 53.72
CA ARG A 186 7.46 -17.73 54.01
C ARG A 186 7.29 -18.10 55.50
N ARG A 187 6.49 -19.12 55.82
CA ARG A 187 6.52 -19.76 57.12
C ARG A 187 7.82 -20.59 57.22
N ARG A 188 8.71 -20.19 58.14
CA ARG A 188 9.79 -21.06 58.64
C ARG A 188 9.16 -22.11 59.57
N ARG A 189 9.52 -23.36 59.36
CA ARG A 189 9.72 -24.43 60.36
C ARG A 189 11.09 -25.02 60.12
#